data_f19589a1827699beeb93d4dc7c71d02c
#
_entry.id   f19589a1827699beeb93d4dc7c71d02c
#
_cell.length_a   1.000
_cell.length_b   1.000
_cell.length_c   1.000
_cell.angle_alpha   90.00
_cell.angle_beta   90.00
_cell.angle_gamma   90.00
#
_symmetry.space_group_name_H-M   'P 1'
#
loop_
_entity.id
_entity.type
_entity.pdbx_description
1 polymer ?
#
loop_
_entity_poly.entity_id
_entity_poly.type
_entity_poly.pdbx_seq_one_letter_code
_entity_poly.pdbx_strand_id
1 'polypeptide(L)'
;MELLTFQSVHTPEAVAQVAALAEEIWTEHYAAILSVEQIRYMVDKYQSVPAIEEQLTDKHYRYYLVIAAGKAVGYVGIQPEDGRLFLSKLYLRRSIRGRG
;
A
#
# COMPACT_ATOMS: atom_id res chain seq x y z
N MET A 1 -6.01 20.15 -11.45
CA MET A 1 -5.33 18.84 -11.39
C MET A 1 -4.53 18.74 -10.11
N GLU A 2 -4.75 17.68 -9.37
CA GLU A 2 -4.02 17.48 -8.13
C GLU A 2 -2.62 16.94 -8.42
N LEU A 3 -1.63 17.51 -7.74
CA LEU A 3 -0.27 17.05 -7.82
C LEU A 3 -0.08 15.87 -6.86
N LEU A 4 0.39 14.74 -7.39
CA LEU A 4 0.72 13.58 -6.57
C LEU A 4 2.18 13.61 -6.18
N THR A 5 2.45 13.35 -4.92
CA THR A 5 3.81 13.23 -4.42
C THR A 5 3.97 11.87 -3.75
N PHE A 6 5.22 11.43 -3.61
CA PHE A 6 5.52 10.13 -3.01
C PHE A 6 6.38 10.35 -1.77
N GLN A 7 5.95 9.75 -0.68
CA GLN A 7 6.67 9.84 0.60
C GLN A 7 7.23 8.49 0.96
N SER A 8 8.53 8.40 1.15
CA SER A 8 9.20 7.16 1.51
C SER A 8 8.70 6.65 2.87
N VAL A 9 8.45 5.35 2.96
CA VAL A 9 7.94 4.71 4.18
C VAL A 9 9.09 4.07 4.93
N HIS A 10 9.51 4.69 6.03
CA HIS A 10 10.58 4.15 6.87
C HIS A 10 10.39 4.48 8.36
N THR A 11 9.22 4.98 8.72
CA THR A 11 8.89 5.25 10.12
C THR A 11 7.71 4.38 10.55
N PRO A 12 7.56 4.10 11.87
CA PRO A 12 6.40 3.35 12.35
C PRO A 12 5.07 4.00 11.97
N GLU A 13 5.01 5.33 11.98
CA GLU A 13 3.80 6.07 11.62
C GLU A 13 3.45 5.85 10.15
N ALA A 14 4.45 5.90 9.27
CA ALA A 14 4.22 5.68 7.84
C ALA A 14 3.79 4.23 7.57
N VAL A 15 4.41 3.27 8.26
CA VAL A 15 4.01 1.85 8.13
C VAL A 15 2.56 1.68 8.56
N ALA A 16 2.16 2.30 9.66
CA ALA A 16 0.78 2.22 10.13
C ALA A 16 -0.20 2.83 9.12
N GLN A 17 0.20 3.90 8.45
CA GLN A 17 -0.63 4.50 7.41
C GLN A 17 -0.81 3.56 6.22
N VAL A 18 0.27 2.89 5.80
CA VAL A 18 0.17 1.91 4.70
C VAL A 18 -0.78 0.78 5.09
N ALA A 19 -0.65 0.25 6.30
CA ALA A 19 -1.51 -0.83 6.76
C ALA A 19 -2.99 -0.41 6.79
N ALA A 20 -3.27 0.80 7.26
CA ALA A 20 -4.64 1.31 7.29
C ALA A 20 -5.21 1.51 5.89
N LEU A 21 -4.40 2.05 4.98
CA LEU A 21 -4.82 2.20 3.58
C LEU A 21 -5.06 0.85 2.92
N ALA A 22 -4.21 -0.13 3.20
CA ALA A 22 -4.37 -1.46 2.64
C ALA A 22 -5.70 -2.09 3.07
N GLU A 23 -6.04 -1.98 4.35
CA GLU A 23 -7.32 -2.51 4.83
C GLU A 23 -8.50 -1.87 4.10
N GLU A 24 -8.49 -0.54 3.99
CA GLU A 24 -9.54 0.20 3.31
C GLU A 24 -9.63 -0.18 1.82
N ILE A 25 -8.50 -0.14 1.13
CA ILE A 25 -8.47 -0.33 -0.32
C ILE A 25 -8.78 -1.77 -0.71
N TRP A 26 -8.19 -2.73 0.00
CA TRP A 26 -8.44 -4.14 -0.29
C TRP A 26 -9.89 -4.52 0.00
N THR A 27 -10.48 -3.96 1.07
CA THR A 27 -11.88 -4.20 1.38
C THR A 27 -12.78 -3.70 0.25
N GLU A 28 -12.53 -2.49 -0.24
CA GLU A 28 -13.29 -1.93 -1.35
C GLU A 28 -13.10 -2.73 -2.64
N HIS A 29 -11.86 -3.10 -2.91
CA HIS A 29 -11.51 -3.74 -4.17
C HIS A 29 -12.08 -5.16 -4.29
N TYR A 30 -12.05 -5.92 -3.21
CA TYR A 30 -12.45 -7.33 -3.22
C TYR A 30 -13.82 -7.62 -2.64
N ALA A 31 -14.56 -6.60 -2.20
CA ALA A 31 -15.84 -6.80 -1.53
C ALA A 31 -16.85 -7.57 -2.38
N ALA A 32 -16.79 -7.46 -3.69
CA ALA A 32 -17.73 -8.12 -4.60
C ALA A 32 -17.40 -9.60 -4.85
N ILE A 33 -16.19 -10.04 -4.52
CA ILE A 33 -15.74 -11.40 -4.86
C ILE A 33 -15.23 -12.23 -3.69
N LEU A 34 -14.92 -11.58 -2.57
CA LEU A 34 -14.40 -12.28 -1.39
C LEU A 34 -15.19 -11.88 -0.15
N SER A 35 -15.26 -12.79 0.81
CA SER A 35 -15.89 -12.49 2.09
C SER A 35 -15.01 -11.54 2.91
N VAL A 36 -15.62 -10.88 3.89
CA VAL A 36 -14.90 -9.99 4.79
C VAL A 36 -13.78 -10.75 5.51
N GLU A 37 -14.07 -11.98 5.95
CA GLU A 37 -13.07 -12.80 6.63
C GLU A 37 -11.87 -13.12 5.75
N GLN A 38 -12.11 -13.42 4.48
CA GLN A 38 -11.03 -13.70 3.55
C GLN A 38 -10.18 -12.47 3.28
N ILE A 39 -10.81 -11.30 3.12
CA ILE A 39 -10.10 -10.05 2.91
C ILE A 39 -9.24 -9.72 4.14
N ARG A 40 -9.80 -9.85 5.33
CA ARG A 40 -9.06 -9.60 6.58
C ARG A 40 -7.87 -10.54 6.71
N TYR A 41 -8.05 -11.81 6.35
CA TYR A 41 -6.95 -12.76 6.40
C TYR A 41 -5.80 -12.34 5.47
N MET A 42 -6.14 -11.95 4.24
CA MET A 42 -5.14 -11.52 3.28
C MET A 42 -4.42 -10.24 3.71
N VAL A 43 -5.18 -9.25 4.18
CA VAL A 43 -4.59 -7.99 4.65
C VAL A 43 -3.69 -8.25 5.85
N ASP A 44 -4.14 -9.06 6.79
CA ASP A 44 -3.34 -9.38 7.97
C ASP A 44 -2.05 -10.10 7.61
N LYS A 45 -2.11 -11.02 6.67
CA LYS A 45 -0.95 -11.81 6.27
C LYS A 45 0.07 -11.00 5.47
N TYR A 46 -0.39 -10.12 4.59
CA TYR A 46 0.49 -9.45 3.64
C TYR A 46 0.66 -7.96 3.85
N GLN A 47 -0.25 -7.31 4.52
CA GLN A 47 -0.28 -5.84 4.62
C GLN A 47 -0.52 -5.34 6.03
N SER A 48 -0.34 -6.17 7.04
CA SER A 48 -0.36 -5.70 8.43
C SER A 48 0.95 -4.98 8.75
N VAL A 49 0.97 -4.25 9.87
CA VAL A 49 2.20 -3.57 10.29
C VAL A 49 3.38 -4.55 10.38
N PRO A 50 3.25 -5.70 11.07
CA PRO A 50 4.39 -6.64 11.11
C PRO A 50 4.79 -7.18 9.74
N ALA A 51 3.81 -7.44 8.86
CA ALA A 51 4.10 -7.95 7.53
C ALA A 51 4.86 -6.93 6.69
N ILE A 52 4.46 -5.66 6.76
CA ILE A 52 5.13 -4.60 6.02
C ILE A 52 6.54 -4.38 6.57
N GLU A 53 6.69 -4.39 7.88
CA GLU A 53 8.02 -4.25 8.50
C GLU A 53 8.96 -5.37 8.08
N GLU A 54 8.47 -6.60 8.02
CA GLU A 54 9.25 -7.72 7.55
C GLU A 54 9.69 -7.53 6.10
N GLN A 55 8.78 -7.07 5.25
CA GLN A 55 9.11 -6.81 3.86
C GLN A 55 10.17 -5.73 3.70
N LEU A 56 10.08 -4.67 4.52
CA LEU A 56 11.06 -3.58 4.47
C LEU A 56 12.45 -4.04 4.92
N THR A 57 12.53 -4.89 5.94
CA THR A 57 13.80 -5.32 6.50
C THR A 57 14.37 -6.57 5.84
N ASP A 58 13.56 -7.60 5.68
CA ASP A 58 14.03 -8.91 5.23
C ASP A 58 13.95 -9.14 3.73
N LYS A 59 13.01 -8.48 3.07
CA LYS A 59 12.79 -8.68 1.64
C LYS A 59 13.17 -7.48 0.80
N HIS A 60 13.75 -6.47 1.42
CA HIS A 60 14.27 -5.27 0.76
C HIS A 60 13.21 -4.52 -0.06
N TYR A 61 11.95 -4.62 0.34
CA TYR A 61 10.89 -3.82 -0.27
C TYR A 61 11.08 -2.35 0.05
N ARG A 62 10.67 -1.50 -0.87
CA ARG A 62 10.55 -0.08 -0.62
C ARG A 62 9.09 0.30 -0.78
N TYR A 63 8.57 1.00 0.21
CA TYR A 63 7.20 1.46 0.18
C TYR A 63 7.16 2.97 0.12
N TYR A 64 6.18 3.48 -0.59
CA TYR A 64 5.93 4.92 -0.69
C TYR A 64 4.45 5.18 -0.50
N LEU A 65 4.14 6.20 0.28
CA LEU A 65 2.78 6.71 0.37
C LEU A 65 2.55 7.65 -0.80
N VAL A 66 1.39 7.55 -1.43
CA VAL A 66 0.98 8.48 -2.49
C VAL A 66 0.16 9.57 -1.83
N ILE A 67 0.61 10.81 -1.95
CA ILE A 67 0.00 11.95 -1.28
C ILE A 67 -0.65 12.86 -2.32
N ALA A 68 -1.90 13.23 -2.09
CA ALA A 68 -2.62 14.18 -2.93
C ALA A 68 -3.27 15.22 -2.02
N ALA A 69 -3.02 16.47 -2.26
CA ALA A 69 -3.57 17.57 -1.46
C ALA A 69 -3.30 17.39 0.04
N GLY A 70 -2.11 16.92 0.38
CA GLY A 70 -1.70 16.73 1.77
C GLY A 70 -2.25 15.48 2.44
N LYS A 71 -2.95 14.62 1.70
CA LYS A 71 -3.56 13.41 2.26
C LYS A 71 -3.01 12.16 1.59
N ALA A 72 -2.80 11.12 2.39
CA ALA A 72 -2.41 9.83 1.84
C ALA A 72 -3.61 9.20 1.14
N VAL A 73 -3.47 8.93 -0.16
CA VAL A 73 -4.55 8.39 -0.98
C VAL A 73 -4.23 7.01 -1.53
N GLY A 74 -3.02 6.52 -1.29
CA GLY A 74 -2.63 5.19 -1.74
C GLY A 74 -1.21 4.89 -1.35
N TYR A 75 -0.69 3.78 -1.86
CA TYR A 75 0.69 3.41 -1.60
C TYR A 75 1.25 2.57 -2.74
N VAL A 76 2.57 2.54 -2.82
CA VAL A 76 3.32 1.80 -3.83
C VAL A 76 4.33 0.92 -3.11
N GLY A 77 4.43 -0.33 -3.53
CA GLY A 77 5.48 -1.24 -3.07
C GLY A 77 6.38 -1.61 -4.23
N ILE A 78 7.68 -1.39 -4.07
CA ILE A 78 8.68 -1.68 -5.07
C ILE A 78 9.66 -2.68 -4.50
N GLN A 79 9.97 -3.72 -5.26
CA GLN A 79 10.97 -4.71 -4.86
C GLN A 79 12.16 -4.63 -5.80
N PRO A 80 13.34 -4.19 -5.31
CA PRO A 80 14.55 -4.20 -6.14
C PRO A 80 15.02 -5.63 -6.34
N GLU A 81 15.44 -5.95 -7.57
CA GLU A 81 15.87 -7.30 -7.89
C GLU A 81 16.88 -7.24 -9.06
N ASP A 82 18.07 -7.76 -8.82
CA ASP A 82 19.12 -7.87 -9.85
C ASP A 82 19.32 -6.61 -10.71
N GLY A 83 19.42 -5.46 -10.04
CA GLY A 83 19.61 -4.20 -10.74
C GLY A 83 18.36 -3.63 -11.38
N ARG A 84 17.23 -4.26 -11.20
CA ARG A 84 15.93 -3.77 -11.67
C ARG A 84 15.05 -3.41 -10.50
N LEU A 85 14.04 -2.61 -10.77
CA LEU A 85 13.00 -2.30 -9.81
C LEU A 85 11.70 -2.91 -10.30
N PHE A 86 11.07 -3.73 -9.46
CA PHE A 86 9.76 -4.30 -9.75
C PHE A 86 8.70 -3.50 -9.05
N LEU A 87 7.74 -2.98 -9.79
CA LEU A 87 6.54 -2.41 -9.21
C LEU A 87 5.66 -3.58 -8.79
N SER A 88 5.75 -3.95 -7.52
CA SER A 88 5.04 -5.10 -6.99
C SER A 88 3.61 -4.77 -6.62
N LYS A 89 3.37 -3.56 -6.12
CA LYS A 89 2.05 -3.15 -5.62
C LYS A 89 1.82 -1.69 -5.93
N LEU A 90 0.62 -1.39 -6.41
CA LEU A 90 0.17 -0.01 -6.58
C LEU A 90 -1.32 0.01 -6.25
N TYR A 91 -1.67 0.62 -5.13
CA TYR A 91 -3.05 0.67 -4.67
C TYR A 91 -3.45 2.11 -4.37
N LEU A 92 -4.59 2.51 -4.90
CA LEU A 92 -5.14 3.85 -4.71
C LEU A 92 -6.55 3.77 -4.16
N ARG A 93 -6.93 4.74 -3.34
CA ARG A 93 -8.30 4.86 -2.88
C ARG A 93 -9.23 5.02 -4.07
N ARG A 94 -10.45 4.52 -3.91
CA ARG A 94 -11.46 4.58 -4.97
C ARG A 94 -11.69 6.01 -5.47
N SER A 95 -11.66 6.98 -4.57
CA SER A 95 -11.88 8.38 -4.94
C SER A 95 -10.83 8.93 -5.89
N ILE A 96 -9.66 8.30 -5.97
CA ILE A 96 -8.54 8.74 -6.82
C ILE A 96 -8.45 7.91 -8.11
N ARG A 97 -8.86 6.63 -8.04
CA ARG A 97 -8.78 5.74 -9.20
C ARG A 97 -9.66 6.27 -10.33
N GLY A 98 -9.16 6.16 -11.55
CA GLY A 98 -9.90 6.60 -12.72
C GLY A 98 -9.72 8.07 -13.07
N ARG A 99 -8.88 8.77 -12.35
CA ARG A 99 -8.60 10.18 -12.65
C ARG A 99 -7.50 10.36 -13.71
N GLY A 100 -6.98 9.27 -14.14
CA GLY A 100 -5.91 9.29 -15.13
C GLY A 100 -4.52 9.44 -14.54
#